data_636e35351defbf6b7f0e5c88e23f5bb5
#
_entry.id   636e35351defbf6b7f0e5c88e23f5bb5
#
_cell.length_a   1.000
_cell.length_b   1.000
_cell.length_c   1.000
_cell.angle_alpha   90.00
_cell.angle_beta   90.00
_cell.angle_gamma   90.00
#
_symmetry.space_group_name_H-M   'P 1'
#
loop_
_entity.id
_entity.type
_entity.pdbx_description
1 polymer ?
#
loop_
_entity_poly.entity_id
_entity_poly.type
_entity_poly.pdbx_seq_one_letter_code
_entity_poly.pdbx_strand_id
1 'polypeptide(L)'
;MKRISAYMAILLILCACTKHQQQASDNKTDVGISFPTDVPDLDGYTVKGQVYADSRPLAGVVISDGRNVTKTDENGMYWLPSSYQGGDRIVWISIPSGYMVNTRNGWEPRFWHALDIEKLQAGVAQRHDFVLQAVNQDRFRLVAFSDTHIRGLRAAEGITEMDSVIFRSKFIPKLQAQSNASPAYAVCLGDMIQEYAIDVNGTGLPEYKKCLRGVQIPIFHIPGNHDYYGKQTKDYRADAEGLEPKEYYRTHLGPTYYSMNIGSNHFLMLDGTIMLGSNGVGGGYNKYLSRISPRQMEWIASDLAAVEDKASTALVICCHQPFYMYQTGQERGVGSMEKANRETVMDLLTGFSKVTILSGHQHYTDSYSFTRGGVAVTQYVHNAITGPFYRSKYCVDGSPCGLTDYDFIGTDFRRTMLACYDDCDFQVKFYTEGVTTLAGGKSCLLMNVPAYAEGWSVHVTEYSVQVKGADRVFRTDPDYTAEHAANNNFASANTSTVNPVNNSHMFEYVPVNPNARIVMTVTGADGSIYKKQIN
;
A
#
# COMPACT_ATOMS: atom_id res chain seq x y z
N MET A 1 -65.91 -10.03 44.05
CA MET A 1 -65.32 -9.22 45.12
C MET A 1 -63.98 -8.68 44.62
N LYS A 2 -63.84 -7.40 44.71
CA LYS A 2 -62.64 -6.55 44.58
C LYS A 2 -61.95 -6.46 43.22
N ARG A 3 -62.20 -5.33 42.58
CA ARG A 3 -61.52 -4.65 41.49
C ARG A 3 -60.08 -4.28 41.92
N ILE A 4 -59.11 -4.39 41.00
CA ILE A 4 -57.93 -3.53 40.99
C ILE A 4 -57.73 -3.10 39.56
N SER A 5 -57.87 -1.79 39.32
CA SER A 5 -57.50 -1.06 38.12
C SER A 5 -56.00 -0.96 38.03
N ALA A 6 -55.41 -1.24 36.87
CA ALA A 6 -54.04 -0.86 36.56
C ALA A 6 -54.06 0.13 35.40
N TYR A 7 -53.55 1.32 35.65
CA TYR A 7 -53.37 2.42 34.68
C TYR A 7 -52.35 2.03 33.66
N MET A 8 -52.77 2.10 32.42
CA MET A 8 -51.88 1.98 31.24
C MET A 8 -51.34 3.36 30.92
N ALA A 9 -50.10 3.64 31.31
CA ALA A 9 -49.39 4.83 30.91
C ALA A 9 -48.85 4.60 29.48
N ILE A 10 -49.42 5.31 28.52
CA ILE A 10 -48.92 5.39 27.13
C ILE A 10 -47.68 6.29 27.15
N LEU A 11 -46.52 5.70 27.04
CA LEU A 11 -45.27 6.41 26.79
C LEU A 11 -45.14 6.67 25.30
N LEU A 12 -45.43 7.89 24.87
CA LEU A 12 -45.11 8.41 23.56
C LEU A 12 -43.61 8.51 23.44
N ILE A 13 -42.94 7.55 22.81
CA ILE A 13 -41.56 7.69 22.40
C ILE A 13 -41.57 8.56 21.15
N LEU A 14 -41.25 9.82 21.33
CA LEU A 14 -40.82 10.72 20.27
C LEU A 14 -39.53 10.15 19.67
N CYS A 15 -39.65 9.59 18.48
CA CYS A 15 -38.49 9.25 17.63
C CYS A 15 -37.84 10.58 17.19
N ALA A 16 -36.92 11.11 17.98
CA ALA A 16 -36.04 12.16 17.54
C ALA A 16 -35.06 11.52 16.54
N CYS A 17 -35.24 11.86 15.26
CA CYS A 17 -34.20 11.70 14.24
C CYS A 17 -32.96 12.43 14.76
N THR A 18 -32.04 11.71 15.36
CA THR A 18 -30.68 12.22 15.56
C THR A 18 -30.07 12.37 14.17
N LYS A 19 -30.09 13.59 13.66
CA LYS A 19 -29.16 14.04 12.65
C LYS A 19 -27.78 13.54 13.09
N HIS A 20 -27.08 12.81 12.23
CA HIS A 20 -25.66 12.61 12.37
C HIS A 20 -25.04 14.02 12.51
N GLN A 21 -24.75 14.41 13.71
CA GLN A 21 -23.79 15.46 13.94
C GLN A 21 -22.46 14.89 13.45
N GLN A 22 -22.08 15.32 12.26
CA GLN A 22 -20.70 15.38 11.86
C GLN A 22 -19.95 15.94 13.07
N GLN A 23 -19.03 15.15 13.62
CA GLN A 23 -18.15 15.63 14.67
C GLN A 23 -17.53 16.92 14.17
N ALA A 24 -17.98 18.03 14.72
CA ALA A 24 -17.25 19.27 14.63
C ALA A 24 -15.82 18.93 15.07
N SER A 25 -14.87 19.16 14.17
CA SER A 25 -13.45 18.97 14.44
C SER A 25 -13.14 19.56 15.80
N ASP A 26 -12.82 18.73 16.78
CA ASP A 26 -12.13 19.18 17.97
C ASP A 26 -10.78 19.74 17.50
N ASN A 27 -10.76 21.04 17.23
CA ASN A 27 -9.55 21.84 17.03
C ASN A 27 -8.74 21.98 18.32
N LYS A 28 -8.93 21.10 19.28
CA LYS A 28 -8.01 20.92 20.38
C LYS A 28 -6.88 20.03 19.89
N THR A 29 -5.76 20.65 19.58
CA THR A 29 -4.48 19.96 19.51
C THR A 29 -4.35 19.14 20.80
N ASP A 30 -4.23 17.81 20.69
CA ASP A 30 -4.15 16.89 21.83
C ASP A 30 -2.94 17.15 22.77
N VAL A 31 -2.22 18.22 22.60
CA VAL A 31 -0.96 18.56 23.31
C VAL A 31 -1.08 19.88 24.08
N GLY A 32 -2.24 20.53 24.15
CA GLY A 32 -2.40 21.79 24.90
C GLY A 32 -1.53 22.96 24.41
N ILE A 33 -1.01 22.88 23.17
CA ILE A 33 -0.22 23.96 22.56
C ILE A 33 -1.19 25.04 22.09
N SER A 34 -1.10 26.21 22.69
CA SER A 34 -1.78 27.41 22.23
C SER A 34 -0.91 28.07 21.16
N PHE A 35 -1.41 28.14 19.92
CA PHE A 35 -0.71 28.86 18.85
C PHE A 35 -0.77 30.38 19.14
N PRO A 36 0.38 31.06 19.22
CA PRO A 36 0.42 32.43 19.73
C PRO A 36 -0.05 33.48 18.72
N THR A 37 -0.27 33.11 17.45
CA THR A 37 -0.56 34.05 16.37
C THR A 37 -1.86 33.70 15.66
N ASP A 38 -2.75 34.68 15.47
CA ASP A 38 -3.90 34.51 14.61
C ASP A 38 -3.48 34.59 13.14
N VAL A 39 -3.90 33.62 12.33
CA VAL A 39 -3.61 33.60 10.89
C VAL A 39 -4.65 34.48 10.21
N PRO A 40 -4.27 35.62 9.56
CA PRO A 40 -5.23 36.55 8.96
C PRO A 40 -5.99 35.89 7.80
N ASP A 41 -7.22 36.38 7.55
CA ASP A 41 -7.94 36.06 6.34
C ASP A 41 -7.32 36.85 5.17
N LEU A 42 -7.18 36.19 4.03
CA LEU A 42 -6.75 36.80 2.77
C LEU A 42 -7.81 36.58 1.71
N ASP A 43 -8.05 37.60 0.93
CA ASP A 43 -9.04 37.56 -0.17
C ASP A 43 -8.68 36.49 -1.20
N GLY A 44 -9.65 35.67 -1.55
CA GLY A 44 -9.46 34.55 -2.49
C GLY A 44 -8.94 33.23 -1.88
N TYR A 45 -8.65 33.20 -0.57
CA TYR A 45 -8.21 32.01 0.12
C TYR A 45 -9.29 31.52 1.10
N THR A 46 -9.63 30.23 0.98
CA THR A 46 -10.68 29.59 1.78
C THR A 46 -10.12 28.62 2.82
N VAL A 47 -8.85 28.25 2.71
CA VAL A 47 -8.14 27.41 3.69
C VAL A 47 -6.88 28.14 4.12
N LYS A 48 -6.68 28.22 5.44
CA LYS A 48 -5.50 28.80 6.06
C LYS A 48 -5.08 27.99 7.27
N GLY A 49 -3.88 28.19 7.77
CA GLY A 49 -3.41 27.54 8.97
C GLY A 49 -1.97 27.82 9.28
N GLN A 50 -1.46 27.12 10.27
CA GLN A 50 -0.10 27.28 10.74
C GLN A 50 0.51 25.91 11.05
N VAL A 51 1.80 25.73 10.75
CA VAL A 51 2.56 24.52 11.03
C VAL A 51 3.59 24.80 12.11
N TYR A 52 3.65 23.93 13.11
CA TYR A 52 4.57 24.03 14.24
C TYR A 52 5.33 22.73 14.46
N ALA A 53 6.57 22.87 14.92
CA ALA A 53 7.34 21.76 15.48
C ALA A 53 7.98 22.23 16.79
N ASP A 54 7.88 21.43 17.86
CA ASP A 54 8.48 21.73 19.16
C ASP A 54 8.14 23.15 19.69
N SER A 55 6.86 23.55 19.51
CA SER A 55 6.33 24.88 19.90
C SER A 55 6.94 26.08 19.12
N ARG A 56 7.54 25.84 17.94
CA ARG A 56 8.06 26.89 17.05
C ARG A 56 7.41 26.80 15.68
N PRO A 57 7.12 27.95 15.04
CA PRO A 57 6.64 27.96 13.66
C PRO A 57 7.64 27.25 12.73
N LEU A 58 7.14 26.52 11.75
CA LEU A 58 7.96 25.79 10.79
C LEU A 58 7.72 26.33 9.38
N ALA A 59 8.72 27.02 8.84
CA ALA A 59 8.69 27.57 7.49
C ALA A 59 9.01 26.51 6.41
N GLY A 60 8.53 26.74 5.19
CA GLY A 60 8.87 25.93 4.02
C GLY A 60 8.15 24.59 3.94
N VAL A 61 7.22 24.30 4.85
CA VAL A 61 6.42 23.06 4.80
C VAL A 61 5.45 23.12 3.64
N VAL A 62 5.45 22.08 2.80
CA VAL A 62 4.54 21.98 1.66
C VAL A 62 3.14 21.57 2.12
N ILE A 63 2.14 22.30 1.69
CA ILE A 63 0.71 22.09 1.98
C ILE A 63 -0.04 21.91 0.67
N SER A 64 -1.02 21.01 0.65
CA SER A 64 -1.84 20.78 -0.53
C SER A 64 -3.28 20.40 -0.19
N ASP A 65 -4.20 20.68 -1.12
CA ASP A 65 -5.58 20.20 -1.15
C ASP A 65 -5.84 19.15 -2.27
N GLY A 66 -4.75 18.70 -2.91
CA GLY A 66 -4.79 17.77 -4.04
C GLY A 66 -4.88 18.43 -5.41
N ARG A 67 -4.84 19.76 -5.44
CA ARG A 67 -4.73 20.57 -6.65
C ARG A 67 -3.70 21.66 -6.45
N ASN A 68 -3.96 22.50 -5.46
CA ASN A 68 -3.10 23.62 -5.12
C ASN A 68 -1.98 23.13 -4.20
N VAL A 69 -0.80 23.68 -4.41
CA VAL A 69 0.39 23.43 -3.59
C VAL A 69 0.93 24.76 -3.14
N THR A 70 1.18 24.93 -1.84
CA THR A 70 1.80 26.11 -1.25
C THR A 70 2.87 25.71 -0.24
N LYS A 71 3.63 26.68 0.26
CA LYS A 71 4.58 26.48 1.37
C LYS A 71 4.24 27.43 2.51
N THR A 72 4.52 27.01 3.74
CA THR A 72 4.43 27.92 4.90
C THR A 72 5.47 29.02 4.81
N ASP A 73 5.10 30.22 5.26
CA ASP A 73 5.99 31.39 5.40
C ASP A 73 6.92 31.27 6.62
N GLU A 74 7.68 32.33 6.91
CA GLU A 74 8.62 32.42 8.05
C GLU A 74 7.92 32.24 9.41
N ASN A 75 6.63 32.55 9.50
CA ASN A 75 5.79 32.37 10.67
C ASN A 75 5.08 31.02 10.70
N GLY A 76 5.40 30.12 9.77
CA GLY A 76 4.73 28.83 9.62
C GLY A 76 3.30 28.92 9.08
N MET A 77 2.86 30.09 8.58
CA MET A 77 1.50 30.32 8.10
C MET A 77 1.36 29.92 6.62
N TYR A 78 0.18 29.47 6.24
CA TYR A 78 -0.14 29.12 4.86
C TYR A 78 -1.58 29.48 4.48
N TRP A 79 -1.82 29.63 3.16
CA TRP A 79 -3.12 29.89 2.56
C TRP A 79 -3.28 29.06 1.27
N LEU A 80 -4.49 28.52 1.06
CA LEU A 80 -4.87 27.78 -0.14
C LEU A 80 -6.22 28.28 -0.68
N PRO A 81 -6.36 28.45 -2.01
CA PRO A 81 -7.62 28.85 -2.65
C PRO A 81 -8.50 27.63 -2.95
N SER A 82 -8.72 26.77 -1.96
CA SER A 82 -9.53 25.55 -2.11
C SER A 82 -10.98 25.88 -2.47
N SER A 83 -11.61 25.06 -3.30
CA SER A 83 -12.97 25.32 -3.76
C SER A 83 -13.83 24.07 -3.80
N TYR A 84 -15.09 24.21 -3.43
CA TYR A 84 -16.07 23.13 -3.52
C TYR A 84 -16.26 22.63 -4.96
N GLN A 85 -16.39 23.54 -5.93
CA GLN A 85 -16.54 23.23 -7.35
C GLN A 85 -15.30 22.50 -7.90
N GLY A 86 -14.14 22.81 -7.34
CA GLY A 86 -12.90 22.12 -7.64
C GLY A 86 -12.82 20.69 -7.10
N GLY A 87 -13.79 20.25 -6.29
CA GLY A 87 -13.76 18.92 -5.69
C GLY A 87 -12.80 18.79 -4.51
N ASP A 88 -12.31 19.93 -3.95
CA ASP A 88 -11.41 19.92 -2.81
C ASP A 88 -12.17 19.49 -1.54
N ARG A 89 -11.64 18.54 -0.81
CA ARG A 89 -12.31 17.91 0.34
C ARG A 89 -11.40 17.77 1.56
N ILE A 90 -10.11 17.83 1.34
CA ILE A 90 -9.08 17.52 2.35
C ILE A 90 -7.93 18.50 2.13
N VAL A 91 -7.31 18.93 3.22
CA VAL A 91 -6.01 19.60 3.22
C VAL A 91 -5.01 18.76 3.97
N TRP A 92 -3.78 18.67 3.47
CA TRP A 92 -2.71 17.91 4.11
C TRP A 92 -1.35 18.60 4.01
N ILE A 93 -0.42 18.17 4.86
CA ILE A 93 0.99 18.53 4.76
C ILE A 93 1.78 17.41 4.09
N SER A 94 2.73 17.75 3.22
CA SER A 94 3.84 16.89 2.89
C SER A 94 4.80 16.92 4.08
N ILE A 95 4.78 15.87 4.92
CA ILE A 95 5.58 15.83 6.15
C ILE A 95 7.04 16.10 5.78
N PRO A 96 7.69 17.14 6.32
CA PRO A 96 9.07 17.45 5.97
C PRO A 96 10.06 16.45 6.58
N SER A 97 11.21 16.27 5.94
CA SER A 97 12.32 15.47 6.46
C SER A 97 12.75 15.94 7.86
N GLY A 98 13.11 15.00 8.73
CA GLY A 98 13.48 15.29 10.12
C GLY A 98 12.29 15.48 11.07
N TYR A 99 11.06 15.26 10.59
CA TYR A 99 9.85 15.41 11.41
C TYR A 99 8.90 14.23 11.26
N MET A 100 8.05 14.06 12.26
CA MET A 100 6.93 13.13 12.23
C MET A 100 5.67 13.79 12.77
N VAL A 101 4.51 13.26 12.41
CA VAL A 101 3.21 13.67 12.95
C VAL A 101 2.79 12.78 14.12
N ASN A 102 1.96 13.31 15.01
CA ASN A 102 1.27 12.49 16.00
C ASN A 102 0.35 11.46 15.32
N THR A 103 0.06 10.38 16.01
CA THR A 103 -0.89 9.36 15.56
C THR A 103 -2.16 9.38 16.38
N ARG A 104 -3.30 9.08 15.75
CA ARG A 104 -4.53 8.68 16.43
C ARG A 104 -4.50 7.16 16.60
N ASN A 105 -4.88 6.67 17.77
CA ASN A 105 -4.92 5.23 18.09
C ASN A 105 -3.58 4.48 17.89
N GLY A 106 -2.44 5.19 17.86
CA GLY A 106 -1.12 4.62 17.69
C GLY A 106 -0.68 4.36 16.24
N TRP A 107 -1.60 4.31 15.28
CA TRP A 107 -1.28 3.93 13.91
C TRP A 107 -1.77 4.92 12.83
N GLU A 108 -2.78 5.76 13.09
CA GLU A 108 -3.37 6.69 12.11
C GLU A 108 -2.64 8.04 12.16
N PRO A 109 -1.76 8.39 11.19
CA PRO A 109 -0.97 9.62 11.22
C PRO A 109 -1.85 10.85 10.96
N ARG A 110 -1.64 11.92 11.74
CA ARG A 110 -2.43 13.16 11.71
C ARG A 110 -1.79 14.21 10.81
N PHE A 111 -1.71 13.95 9.52
CA PHE A 111 -1.10 14.85 8.52
C PHE A 111 -2.14 15.53 7.63
N TRP A 112 -3.43 15.28 7.85
CA TRP A 112 -4.51 15.82 7.04
C TRP A 112 -5.72 16.21 7.87
N HIS A 113 -6.56 17.11 7.29
CA HIS A 113 -7.86 17.51 7.82
C HIS A 113 -8.92 17.47 6.72
N ALA A 114 -10.13 17.02 7.07
CA ALA A 114 -11.30 17.18 6.21
C ALA A 114 -11.71 18.67 6.18
N LEU A 115 -12.07 19.16 5.00
CA LEU A 115 -12.57 20.52 4.83
C LEU A 115 -14.08 20.58 5.13
N ASP A 116 -14.48 21.67 5.77
CA ASP A 116 -15.88 22.01 6.00
C ASP A 116 -16.52 22.43 4.67
N ILE A 117 -17.43 21.58 4.17
CA ILE A 117 -18.06 21.76 2.86
C ILE A 117 -18.98 22.98 2.82
N GLU A 118 -19.68 23.28 3.92
CA GLU A 118 -20.58 24.45 4.00
C GLU A 118 -19.76 25.74 3.91
N LYS A 119 -18.62 25.81 4.61
CA LYS A 119 -17.71 26.96 4.51
C LYS A 119 -17.11 27.13 3.11
N LEU A 120 -16.69 26.00 2.48
CA LEU A 120 -16.17 26.03 1.11
C LEU A 120 -17.23 26.57 0.12
N GLN A 121 -18.49 26.14 0.26
CA GLN A 121 -19.59 26.60 -0.58
C GLN A 121 -19.88 28.08 -0.35
N ALA A 122 -19.77 28.55 0.89
CA ALA A 122 -19.97 29.96 1.26
C ALA A 122 -18.75 30.86 0.98
N GLY A 123 -17.61 30.29 0.56
CA GLY A 123 -16.37 31.04 0.38
C GLY A 123 -15.78 31.56 1.69
N VAL A 124 -16.10 30.95 2.82
CA VAL A 124 -15.63 31.33 4.16
C VAL A 124 -14.33 30.61 4.50
N ALA A 125 -13.33 31.39 4.94
CA ALA A 125 -12.05 30.84 5.34
C ALA A 125 -12.17 29.91 6.54
N GLN A 126 -11.44 28.78 6.51
CA GLN A 126 -11.35 27.79 7.59
C GLN A 126 -9.89 27.55 7.96
N ARG A 127 -9.65 27.42 9.27
CA ARG A 127 -8.31 27.23 9.82
C ARG A 127 -8.03 25.77 10.12
N HIS A 128 -6.87 25.26 9.66
CA HIS A 128 -6.37 23.93 9.91
C HIS A 128 -4.88 24.00 10.26
N ASP A 129 -4.55 23.67 11.49
CA ASP A 129 -3.16 23.73 11.98
C ASP A 129 -2.56 22.32 12.05
N PHE A 130 -1.24 22.23 11.88
CA PHE A 130 -0.50 20.98 11.96
C PHE A 130 0.64 21.07 12.98
N VAL A 131 0.78 20.03 13.78
CA VAL A 131 1.82 19.91 14.81
C VAL A 131 2.73 18.74 14.49
N LEU A 132 4.03 19.01 14.43
CA LEU A 132 5.07 18.06 14.13
C LEU A 132 6.00 17.87 15.33
N GLN A 133 6.74 16.78 15.33
CA GLN A 133 7.79 16.46 16.30
C GLN A 133 9.07 16.19 15.54
N ALA A 134 10.18 16.78 15.99
CA ALA A 134 11.50 16.51 15.42
C ALA A 134 11.93 15.05 15.70
N VAL A 135 12.51 14.40 14.70
CA VAL A 135 12.99 13.03 14.79
C VAL A 135 14.21 12.83 13.89
N ASN A 136 15.22 12.10 14.37
CA ASN A 136 16.33 11.70 13.52
C ASN A 136 15.87 10.59 12.57
N GLN A 137 16.09 10.76 11.26
CA GLN A 137 15.69 9.85 10.18
C GLN A 137 16.88 9.43 9.30
N ASP A 138 18.12 9.56 9.78
CA ASP A 138 19.32 9.08 9.07
C ASP A 138 19.23 7.57 8.80
N ARG A 139 18.59 6.87 9.71
CA ARG A 139 18.18 5.47 9.58
C ARG A 139 16.74 5.33 10.04
N PHE A 140 15.92 4.62 9.27
CA PHE A 140 14.54 4.31 9.62
C PHE A 140 14.10 2.98 9.03
N ARG A 141 13.05 2.41 9.62
CA ARG A 141 12.39 1.23 9.11
C ARG A 141 11.09 1.59 8.42
N LEU A 142 10.87 1.06 7.23
CA LEU A 142 9.61 1.13 6.51
C LEU A 142 9.10 -0.29 6.28
N VAL A 143 7.88 -0.56 6.73
CA VAL A 143 7.21 -1.84 6.49
C VAL A 143 6.18 -1.65 5.40
N ALA A 144 6.32 -2.35 4.28
CA ALA A 144 5.33 -2.35 3.20
C ALA A 144 4.47 -3.62 3.25
N PHE A 145 3.16 -3.46 3.06
CA PHE A 145 2.21 -4.56 2.93
C PHE A 145 1.06 -4.18 2.00
N SER A 146 0.37 -5.19 1.46
CA SER A 146 -0.66 -4.99 0.45
C SER A 146 -1.72 -6.09 0.51
N ASP A 147 -2.87 -5.84 -0.14
CA ASP A 147 -3.86 -6.85 -0.49
C ASP A 147 -4.32 -7.67 0.73
N THR A 148 -4.86 -6.97 1.74
CA THR A 148 -5.41 -7.62 2.93
C THR A 148 -6.82 -8.17 2.70
N HIS A 149 -7.59 -7.58 1.81
CA HIS A 149 -8.93 -8.02 1.38
C HIS A 149 -9.83 -8.52 2.51
N ILE A 150 -10.06 -7.71 3.53
CA ILE A 150 -10.98 -8.05 4.61
C ILE A 150 -12.41 -8.12 4.07
N ARG A 151 -13.04 -9.31 4.14
CA ARG A 151 -14.36 -9.60 3.55
C ARG A 151 -15.37 -10.19 4.54
N GLY A 152 -14.91 -10.57 5.72
CA GLY A 152 -15.73 -11.28 6.71
C GLY A 152 -15.85 -12.79 6.45
N LEU A 153 -16.69 -13.46 7.25
CA LEU A 153 -16.89 -14.91 7.17
C LEU A 153 -17.60 -15.32 5.87
N ARG A 154 -17.08 -16.35 5.20
CA ARG A 154 -17.60 -16.88 3.95
C ARG A 154 -17.66 -18.41 3.96
N ALA A 155 -18.49 -18.95 4.83
CA ALA A 155 -18.66 -20.40 5.01
C ALA A 155 -19.03 -21.13 3.71
N ALA A 156 -19.80 -20.50 2.82
CA ALA A 156 -20.17 -21.05 1.51
C ALA A 156 -18.95 -21.27 0.58
N GLU A 157 -17.85 -20.56 0.82
CA GLU A 157 -16.57 -20.71 0.09
C GLU A 157 -15.59 -21.66 0.82
N GLY A 158 -16.05 -22.36 1.85
CA GLY A 158 -15.21 -23.23 2.68
C GLY A 158 -14.30 -22.49 3.66
N ILE A 159 -14.47 -21.17 3.81
CA ILE A 159 -13.73 -20.36 4.77
C ILE A 159 -14.49 -20.33 6.08
N THR A 160 -13.94 -21.02 7.08
CA THR A 160 -14.57 -21.22 8.40
C THR A 160 -14.12 -20.20 9.44
N GLU A 161 -13.08 -19.45 9.16
CA GLU A 161 -12.56 -18.39 10.02
C GLU A 161 -12.72 -17.04 9.33
N MET A 162 -12.99 -15.98 10.10
CA MET A 162 -13.10 -14.63 9.55
C MET A 162 -11.73 -14.11 9.12
N ASP A 163 -11.64 -13.51 7.94
CA ASP A 163 -10.44 -12.87 7.41
C ASP A 163 -9.78 -11.94 8.45
N SER A 164 -10.62 -11.18 9.19
CA SER A 164 -10.17 -10.28 10.24
C SER A 164 -9.50 -10.98 11.43
N VAL A 165 -9.90 -12.22 11.74
CA VAL A 165 -9.28 -13.02 12.81
C VAL A 165 -7.92 -13.50 12.36
N ILE A 166 -7.80 -14.03 11.15
CA ILE A 166 -6.52 -14.47 10.57
C ILE A 166 -5.57 -13.27 10.46
N PHE A 167 -6.04 -12.16 9.91
CA PHE A 167 -5.25 -10.94 9.79
C PHE A 167 -4.71 -10.49 11.16
N ARG A 168 -5.55 -10.43 12.19
CA ARG A 168 -5.13 -10.03 13.53
C ARG A 168 -4.19 -11.03 14.21
N SER A 169 -4.39 -12.33 14.02
CA SER A 169 -3.59 -13.35 14.69
C SER A 169 -2.25 -13.64 14.01
N LYS A 170 -2.15 -13.43 12.69
CA LYS A 170 -0.96 -13.75 11.91
C LYS A 170 -0.17 -12.51 11.50
N PHE A 171 -0.83 -11.51 10.95
CA PHE A 171 -0.16 -10.32 10.40
C PHE A 171 0.15 -9.26 11.47
N ILE A 172 -0.83 -8.87 12.30
CA ILE A 172 -0.64 -7.77 13.24
C ILE A 172 0.55 -7.98 14.19
N PRO A 173 0.81 -9.18 14.74
CA PRO A 173 1.99 -9.40 15.57
C PRO A 173 3.31 -9.17 14.82
N LYS A 174 3.38 -9.56 13.53
CA LYS A 174 4.57 -9.35 12.69
C LYS A 174 4.79 -7.86 12.42
N LEU A 175 3.72 -7.12 12.10
CA LEU A 175 3.78 -5.66 11.95
C LEU A 175 4.21 -4.99 13.25
N GLN A 176 3.58 -5.33 14.38
CA GLN A 176 3.87 -4.73 15.68
C GLN A 176 5.33 -4.98 16.13
N ALA A 177 5.91 -6.13 15.80
CA ALA A 177 7.31 -6.42 16.12
C ALA A 177 8.28 -5.42 15.44
N GLN A 178 7.88 -4.80 14.32
CA GLN A 178 8.71 -3.83 13.61
C GLN A 178 8.71 -2.44 14.28
N SER A 179 7.76 -2.12 15.15
CA SER A 179 7.71 -0.86 15.90
C SER A 179 8.85 -0.69 16.91
N ASN A 180 9.59 -1.77 17.21
CA ASN A 180 10.76 -1.72 18.09
C ASN A 180 11.96 -0.97 17.46
N ALA A 181 11.97 -0.79 16.15
CA ALA A 181 12.92 0.11 15.50
C ALA A 181 12.46 1.56 15.67
N SER A 182 13.39 2.50 15.77
CA SER A 182 13.05 3.92 15.91
C SER A 182 13.91 4.76 14.97
N PRO A 183 13.29 5.57 14.11
CA PRO A 183 11.86 5.62 13.80
C PRO A 183 11.41 4.47 12.90
N ALA A 184 10.14 4.07 13.03
CA ALA A 184 9.52 3.05 12.19
C ALA A 184 8.20 3.57 11.60
N TYR A 185 7.96 3.21 10.35
CA TYR A 185 6.78 3.58 9.57
C TYR A 185 6.23 2.35 8.84
N ALA A 186 4.95 2.37 8.52
CA ALA A 186 4.37 1.37 7.63
C ALA A 186 3.65 2.03 6.46
N VAL A 187 3.64 1.37 5.31
CA VAL A 187 2.83 1.73 4.15
C VAL A 187 1.92 0.55 3.78
N CYS A 188 0.63 0.84 3.66
CA CYS A 188 -0.34 -0.07 3.08
C CYS A 188 -0.53 0.29 1.61
N LEU A 189 -0.17 -0.63 0.73
CA LEU A 189 -0.17 -0.42 -0.72
C LEU A 189 -1.53 -0.73 -1.39
N GLY A 190 -2.63 -0.67 -0.63
CA GLY A 190 -3.99 -0.77 -1.16
C GLY A 190 -4.64 -2.16 -1.04
N ASP A 191 -5.89 -2.23 -1.49
CA ASP A 191 -6.78 -3.39 -1.42
C ASP A 191 -6.94 -3.93 0.01
N MET A 192 -7.31 -3.02 0.93
CA MET A 192 -7.55 -3.33 2.33
C MET A 192 -8.81 -4.15 2.56
N ILE A 193 -9.81 -3.93 1.72
CA ILE A 193 -11.13 -4.56 1.79
C ILE A 193 -11.50 -5.17 0.42
N GLN A 194 -12.69 -5.75 0.38
CA GLN A 194 -13.35 -6.12 -0.86
C GLN A 194 -14.70 -5.40 -0.90
N GLU A 195 -14.86 -4.43 -1.77
CA GLU A 195 -16.00 -3.51 -1.78
C GLU A 195 -17.37 -4.17 -1.76
N TYR A 196 -17.55 -5.32 -2.44
CA TYR A 196 -18.83 -6.01 -2.46
C TYR A 196 -19.25 -6.54 -1.08
N ALA A 197 -18.30 -6.78 -0.17
CA ALA A 197 -18.60 -7.25 1.17
C ALA A 197 -19.35 -6.21 2.01
N ILE A 198 -19.24 -4.94 1.66
CA ILE A 198 -20.00 -3.86 2.30
C ILE A 198 -21.52 -4.13 2.14
N ASP A 199 -21.96 -4.47 0.94
CA ASP A 199 -23.38 -4.74 0.68
C ASP A 199 -23.83 -6.13 1.17
N VAL A 200 -22.92 -7.12 1.13
CA VAL A 200 -23.27 -8.51 1.47
C VAL A 200 -23.36 -8.74 2.97
N ASN A 201 -22.43 -8.18 3.74
CA ASN A 201 -22.34 -8.46 5.18
C ASN A 201 -21.88 -7.25 6.03
N GLY A 202 -21.79 -6.05 5.44
CA GLY A 202 -21.37 -4.83 6.12
C GLY A 202 -19.88 -4.72 6.40
N THR A 203 -19.04 -5.61 5.85
CA THR A 203 -17.59 -5.57 6.07
C THR A 203 -16.92 -4.57 5.13
N GLY A 204 -16.25 -3.58 5.70
CA GLY A 204 -15.58 -2.52 4.96
C GLY A 204 -14.42 -1.89 5.72
N LEU A 205 -14.04 -0.65 5.36
CA LEU A 205 -12.94 0.08 6.00
C LEU A 205 -13.10 0.23 7.54
N PRO A 206 -14.31 0.40 8.12
CA PRO A 206 -14.46 0.38 9.57
C PRO A 206 -13.98 -0.92 10.22
N GLU A 207 -14.22 -2.07 9.61
CA GLU A 207 -13.77 -3.39 10.10
C GLU A 207 -12.27 -3.54 9.95
N TYR A 208 -11.68 -3.11 8.84
CA TYR A 208 -10.23 -3.03 8.67
C TYR A 208 -9.59 -2.18 9.76
N LYS A 209 -10.10 -0.97 10.02
CA LYS A 209 -9.61 -0.09 11.11
C LYS A 209 -9.70 -0.74 12.49
N LYS A 210 -10.75 -1.53 12.76
CA LYS A 210 -10.87 -2.30 14.00
C LYS A 210 -9.75 -3.34 14.14
N CYS A 211 -9.29 -3.93 13.04
CA CYS A 211 -8.18 -4.88 13.05
C CYS A 211 -6.85 -4.25 13.47
N LEU A 212 -6.67 -2.96 13.23
CA LEU A 212 -5.45 -2.21 13.56
C LEU A 212 -5.40 -1.71 15.01
N ARG A 213 -6.43 -1.99 15.83
CA ARG A 213 -6.43 -1.58 17.24
C ARG A 213 -5.24 -2.16 18.00
N GLY A 214 -4.50 -1.28 18.68
CA GLY A 214 -3.32 -1.64 19.47
C GLY A 214 -2.01 -1.60 18.71
N VAL A 215 -2.03 -1.40 17.39
CA VAL A 215 -0.82 -1.16 16.59
C VAL A 215 -0.20 0.19 17.00
N GLN A 216 1.12 0.23 17.18
CA GLN A 216 1.89 1.39 17.64
C GLN A 216 2.97 1.76 16.59
N ILE A 217 2.60 1.74 15.31
CA ILE A 217 3.43 2.19 14.20
C ILE A 217 2.55 3.01 13.26
N PRO A 218 2.93 4.23 12.85
CA PRO A 218 2.15 5.02 11.90
C PRO A 218 2.05 4.29 10.57
N ILE A 219 0.82 4.13 10.07
CA ILE A 219 0.53 3.45 8.81
C ILE A 219 0.01 4.48 7.80
N PHE A 220 0.74 4.69 6.74
CA PHE A 220 0.35 5.51 5.61
C PHE A 220 -0.35 4.64 4.56
N HIS A 221 -1.54 5.02 4.13
CA HIS A 221 -2.36 4.23 3.24
C HIS A 221 -2.46 4.87 1.85
N ILE A 222 -2.41 4.05 0.82
CA ILE A 222 -2.91 4.40 -0.52
C ILE A 222 -4.06 3.47 -0.87
N PRO A 223 -5.02 3.90 -1.70
CA PRO A 223 -6.11 3.04 -2.12
C PRO A 223 -5.67 2.04 -3.19
N GLY A 224 -6.27 0.84 -3.14
CA GLY A 224 -6.33 -0.08 -4.27
C GLY A 224 -7.67 0.02 -5.00
N ASN A 225 -7.89 -0.83 -6.00
CA ASN A 225 -9.13 -0.79 -6.76
C ASN A 225 -10.35 -1.35 -5.99
N HIS A 226 -10.14 -2.09 -4.91
CA HIS A 226 -11.19 -2.61 -4.04
C HIS A 226 -11.52 -1.72 -2.83
N ASP A 227 -10.85 -0.58 -2.66
CA ASP A 227 -11.05 0.30 -1.50
C ASP A 227 -12.07 1.42 -1.74
N TYR A 228 -12.68 1.46 -2.92
CA TYR A 228 -13.71 2.42 -3.29
C TYR A 228 -15.11 1.82 -3.21
N TYR A 229 -16.07 2.66 -2.86
CA TYR A 229 -17.45 2.24 -2.76
C TYR A 229 -18.39 3.25 -3.42
N GLY A 230 -19.20 2.74 -4.33
CA GLY A 230 -20.17 3.55 -5.03
C GLY A 230 -21.44 2.76 -5.33
N LYS A 231 -22.46 3.44 -5.89
CA LYS A 231 -23.71 2.75 -6.28
C LYS A 231 -23.44 1.80 -7.44
N GLN A 232 -23.76 0.51 -7.26
CA GLN A 232 -23.53 -0.57 -8.24
C GLN A 232 -24.06 -0.28 -9.65
N THR A 233 -25.17 0.46 -9.73
CA THR A 233 -25.86 0.74 -11.00
C THR A 233 -25.39 2.03 -11.67
N LYS A 234 -24.51 2.81 -11.04
CA LYS A 234 -24.09 4.10 -11.55
C LYS A 234 -22.89 3.97 -12.49
N ASP A 235 -22.97 4.68 -13.61
CA ASP A 235 -21.87 4.88 -14.54
C ASP A 235 -21.06 6.11 -14.12
N TYR A 236 -19.79 5.91 -13.78
CA TYR A 236 -18.87 6.96 -13.36
C TYR A 236 -17.95 7.45 -14.50
N ARG A 237 -18.13 6.98 -15.75
CA ARG A 237 -17.27 7.36 -16.88
C ARG A 237 -17.26 8.86 -17.17
N ALA A 238 -18.30 9.58 -16.78
CA ALA A 238 -18.35 11.04 -16.89
C ALA A 238 -17.56 11.76 -15.78
N ASP A 239 -17.20 11.05 -14.69
CA ASP A 239 -16.37 11.55 -13.60
C ASP A 239 -14.91 11.14 -13.85
N ALA A 240 -14.19 11.91 -14.68
CA ALA A 240 -12.80 11.62 -15.07
C ALA A 240 -11.84 11.53 -13.87
N GLU A 241 -12.21 12.11 -12.72
CA GLU A 241 -11.43 12.07 -11.49
C GLU A 241 -11.88 10.95 -10.53
N GLY A 242 -13.05 10.36 -10.74
CA GLY A 242 -13.64 9.32 -9.88
C GLY A 242 -13.91 9.82 -8.47
N LEU A 243 -14.37 11.06 -8.31
CA LEU A 243 -14.50 11.72 -6.99
C LEU A 243 -15.53 11.07 -6.10
N GLU A 244 -16.69 10.68 -6.66
CA GLU A 244 -17.80 10.14 -5.88
C GLU A 244 -17.47 8.76 -5.24
N PRO A 245 -16.95 7.76 -5.98
CA PRO A 245 -16.58 6.49 -5.36
C PRO A 245 -15.45 6.62 -4.34
N LYS A 246 -14.58 7.62 -4.49
CA LYS A 246 -13.44 7.88 -3.60
C LYS A 246 -13.86 8.50 -2.27
N GLU A 247 -15.06 9.05 -2.17
CA GLU A 247 -15.54 9.70 -0.94
C GLU A 247 -15.60 8.73 0.24
N TYR A 248 -15.95 7.47 -0.03
CA TYR A 248 -15.91 6.42 1.00
C TYR A 248 -14.51 6.26 1.60
N TYR A 249 -13.47 6.15 0.76
CA TYR A 249 -12.09 6.06 1.22
C TYR A 249 -11.68 7.33 1.99
N ARG A 250 -11.96 8.51 1.43
CA ARG A 250 -11.58 9.80 2.02
C ARG A 250 -12.15 10.00 3.42
N THR A 251 -13.39 9.60 3.63
CA THR A 251 -14.07 9.70 4.94
C THR A 251 -13.40 8.84 6.01
N HIS A 252 -12.80 7.69 5.63
CA HIS A 252 -12.24 6.74 6.57
C HIS A 252 -10.73 6.85 6.77
N LEU A 253 -9.98 7.15 5.71
CA LEU A 253 -8.52 7.08 5.68
C LEU A 253 -7.82 8.37 5.21
N GLY A 254 -8.56 9.34 4.68
CA GLY A 254 -8.01 10.63 4.27
C GLY A 254 -7.70 10.72 2.78
N PRO A 255 -6.66 11.48 2.38
CA PRO A 255 -6.36 11.72 0.98
C PRO A 255 -6.03 10.44 0.23
N THR A 256 -6.49 10.33 -1.03
CA THR A 256 -6.20 9.17 -1.88
C THR A 256 -4.80 9.23 -2.49
N TYR A 257 -4.20 10.42 -2.52
CA TYR A 257 -2.80 10.65 -2.91
C TYR A 257 -2.23 11.83 -2.11
N TYR A 258 -0.94 11.79 -1.85
CA TYR A 258 -0.20 12.78 -1.07
C TYR A 258 1.30 12.51 -1.14
N SER A 259 2.10 13.37 -0.53
CA SER A 259 3.54 13.15 -0.39
C SER A 259 4.01 13.27 1.06
N MET A 260 5.18 12.74 1.34
CA MET A 260 5.89 12.90 2.61
C MET A 260 7.38 12.71 2.40
N ASN A 261 8.20 13.24 3.32
CA ASN A 261 9.64 13.05 3.31
C ASN A 261 10.07 12.29 4.57
N ILE A 262 10.93 11.28 4.40
CA ILE A 262 11.54 10.55 5.50
C ILE A 262 13.04 10.47 5.22
N GLY A 263 13.84 11.13 6.03
CA GLY A 263 15.27 11.27 5.77
C GLY A 263 15.54 11.87 4.38
N SER A 264 16.45 11.26 3.62
CA SER A 264 16.79 11.68 2.25
C SER A 264 15.85 11.10 1.18
N ASN A 265 14.63 10.73 1.55
CA ASN A 265 13.69 10.09 0.62
C ASN A 265 12.39 10.89 0.54
N HIS A 266 11.97 11.22 -0.68
CA HIS A 266 10.68 11.80 -0.99
C HIS A 266 9.72 10.70 -1.42
N PHE A 267 8.59 10.56 -0.72
CA PHE A 267 7.58 9.55 -0.99
C PHE A 267 6.39 10.17 -1.71
N LEU A 268 6.07 9.66 -2.89
CA LEU A 268 4.83 9.91 -3.60
C LEU A 268 3.86 8.76 -3.33
N MET A 269 2.80 9.05 -2.63
CA MET A 269 1.71 8.13 -2.32
C MET A 269 0.60 8.35 -3.36
N LEU A 270 0.43 7.44 -4.32
CA LEU A 270 -0.38 7.66 -5.51
C LEU A 270 -1.63 6.78 -5.55
N ASP A 271 -2.70 7.34 -6.08
CA ASP A 271 -3.94 6.68 -6.43
C ASP A 271 -3.89 6.29 -7.92
N GLY A 272 -3.70 5.00 -8.19
CA GLY A 272 -3.60 4.45 -9.55
C GLY A 272 -4.95 4.04 -10.16
N THR A 273 -6.09 4.40 -9.57
CA THR A 273 -7.40 3.87 -9.95
C THR A 273 -8.37 4.97 -10.36
N ILE A 274 -8.97 4.84 -11.54
CA ILE A 274 -10.15 5.61 -11.95
C ILE A 274 -11.33 4.65 -12.09
N MET A 275 -12.32 4.77 -11.20
CA MET A 275 -13.52 3.93 -11.22
C MET A 275 -14.44 4.29 -12.38
N LEU A 276 -14.91 3.29 -13.13
CA LEU A 276 -15.83 3.46 -14.24
C LEU A 276 -17.26 3.01 -13.93
N GLY A 277 -17.47 2.33 -12.82
CA GLY A 277 -18.76 1.80 -12.41
C GLY A 277 -18.80 0.28 -12.31
N SER A 278 -20.00 -0.30 -12.24
CA SER A 278 -20.22 -1.75 -12.22
C SER A 278 -20.12 -2.36 -13.61
N ASN A 279 -19.62 -3.59 -13.69
CA ASN A 279 -19.68 -4.39 -14.93
C ASN A 279 -21.04 -5.10 -15.14
N GLY A 280 -21.98 -4.91 -14.22
CA GLY A 280 -23.34 -5.46 -14.32
C GLY A 280 -23.46 -6.97 -14.08
N VAL A 281 -22.40 -7.67 -13.71
CA VAL A 281 -22.39 -9.12 -13.51
C VAL A 281 -22.02 -9.43 -12.06
N GLY A 282 -22.94 -10.05 -11.33
CA GLY A 282 -22.62 -10.74 -10.07
C GLY A 282 -22.15 -9.87 -8.89
N GLY A 283 -22.49 -8.57 -8.87
CA GLY A 283 -22.16 -7.68 -7.75
C GLY A 283 -20.72 -7.14 -7.73
N GLY A 284 -19.97 -7.32 -8.80
CA GLY A 284 -18.61 -6.76 -8.91
C GLY A 284 -18.60 -5.29 -9.29
N TYR A 285 -18.01 -4.44 -8.45
CA TYR A 285 -17.80 -3.01 -8.68
C TYR A 285 -16.57 -2.71 -9.55
N ASN A 286 -15.83 -3.71 -9.95
CA ASN A 286 -14.47 -3.62 -10.45
C ASN A 286 -14.34 -3.27 -11.94
N LYS A 287 -15.04 -2.24 -12.40
CA LYS A 287 -14.71 -1.65 -13.68
C LYS A 287 -13.93 -0.38 -13.44
N TYR A 288 -12.64 -0.43 -13.69
CA TYR A 288 -11.73 0.69 -13.46
C TYR A 288 -10.67 0.76 -14.57
N LEU A 289 -9.98 1.90 -14.62
CA LEU A 289 -8.73 2.08 -15.36
C LEU A 289 -7.58 2.13 -14.37
N SER A 290 -6.48 1.43 -14.68
CA SER A 290 -5.20 1.60 -13.98
C SER A 290 -4.52 2.85 -14.53
N ARG A 291 -4.83 3.99 -13.92
CA ARG A 291 -4.43 5.32 -14.44
C ARG A 291 -4.36 6.36 -13.32
N ILE A 292 -3.33 7.19 -13.35
CA ILE A 292 -3.26 8.44 -12.60
C ILE A 292 -4.22 9.45 -13.25
N SER A 293 -5.08 10.10 -12.47
CA SER A 293 -6.03 11.09 -12.98
C SER A 293 -5.33 12.37 -13.46
N PRO A 294 -5.94 13.15 -14.37
CA PRO A 294 -5.36 14.39 -14.84
C PRO A 294 -5.02 15.37 -13.72
N ARG A 295 -5.92 15.54 -12.77
CA ARG A 295 -5.70 16.38 -11.59
C ARG A 295 -4.50 15.92 -10.75
N GLN A 296 -4.41 14.62 -10.50
CA GLN A 296 -3.28 14.06 -9.74
C GLN A 296 -1.97 14.22 -10.52
N MET A 297 -2.00 14.15 -11.86
CA MET A 297 -0.82 14.36 -12.70
C MET A 297 -0.29 15.80 -12.57
N GLU A 298 -1.18 16.79 -12.59
CA GLU A 298 -0.83 18.22 -12.35
C GLU A 298 -0.27 18.42 -10.94
N TRP A 299 -0.89 17.77 -9.95
CA TRP A 299 -0.41 17.80 -8.57
C TRP A 299 0.99 17.17 -8.43
N ILE A 300 1.26 16.01 -9.04
CA ILE A 300 2.59 15.38 -9.04
C ILE A 300 3.65 16.34 -9.57
N ALA A 301 3.36 17.02 -10.69
CA ALA A 301 4.29 17.97 -11.28
C ALA A 301 4.60 19.13 -10.29
N SER A 302 3.58 19.65 -9.61
CA SER A 302 3.71 20.75 -8.65
C SER A 302 4.44 20.32 -7.38
N ASP A 303 4.15 19.13 -6.86
CA ASP A 303 4.78 18.56 -5.66
C ASP A 303 6.27 18.28 -5.91
N LEU A 304 6.58 17.62 -7.03
CA LEU A 304 7.98 17.37 -7.41
C LEU A 304 8.77 18.65 -7.70
N ALA A 305 8.12 19.72 -8.18
CA ALA A 305 8.76 21.02 -8.34
C ALA A 305 9.12 21.67 -6.99
N ALA A 306 8.41 21.31 -5.92
CA ALA A 306 8.69 21.83 -4.58
C ALA A 306 9.90 21.14 -3.89
N VAL A 307 10.40 20.02 -4.42
CA VAL A 307 11.60 19.34 -3.94
C VAL A 307 12.84 20.12 -4.40
N GLU A 308 13.57 20.69 -3.45
CA GLU A 308 14.67 21.63 -3.73
C GLU A 308 15.96 20.91 -4.20
N ASP A 309 16.36 19.82 -3.52
CA ASP A 309 17.59 19.06 -3.83
C ASP A 309 17.24 17.64 -4.30
N LYS A 310 16.79 17.53 -5.54
CA LYS A 310 16.49 16.23 -6.16
C LYS A 310 17.72 15.33 -6.30
N ALA A 311 18.91 15.91 -6.55
CA ALA A 311 20.12 15.15 -6.81
C ALA A 311 20.58 14.34 -5.60
N SER A 312 20.32 14.82 -4.38
CA SER A 312 20.62 14.10 -3.13
C SER A 312 19.42 13.33 -2.58
N THR A 313 18.24 13.45 -3.23
CA THR A 313 16.99 12.82 -2.78
C THR A 313 16.69 11.58 -3.61
N ALA A 314 16.35 10.48 -2.95
CA ALA A 314 15.73 9.33 -3.60
C ALA A 314 14.20 9.53 -3.67
N LEU A 315 13.60 9.16 -4.79
CA LEU A 315 12.15 9.16 -4.94
C LEU A 315 11.59 7.76 -4.70
N VAL A 316 10.62 7.64 -3.80
CA VAL A 316 9.88 6.40 -3.55
C VAL A 316 8.43 6.61 -3.97
N ILE A 317 7.96 5.88 -4.96
CA ILE A 317 6.59 5.92 -5.44
C ILE A 317 5.84 4.72 -4.86
N CYS A 318 4.78 4.96 -4.12
CA CYS A 318 3.84 3.95 -3.67
C CYS A 318 2.57 4.03 -4.52
N CYS A 319 2.26 3.00 -5.27
CA CYS A 319 1.05 2.91 -6.10
C CYS A 319 0.56 1.47 -6.10
N HIS A 320 -0.74 1.26 -5.89
CA HIS A 320 -1.28 -0.10 -5.81
C HIS A 320 -1.02 -0.90 -7.10
N GLN A 321 -1.42 -0.36 -8.26
CA GLN A 321 -1.18 -1.00 -9.55
C GLN A 321 0.28 -0.85 -9.98
N PRO A 322 0.96 -1.96 -10.36
CA PRO A 322 2.32 -1.90 -10.89
C PRO A 322 2.43 -1.07 -12.16
N PHE A 323 3.47 -0.25 -12.23
CA PHE A 323 3.83 0.49 -13.45
C PHE A 323 4.37 -0.45 -14.52
N TYR A 324 5.22 -1.38 -14.11
CA TYR A 324 5.89 -2.35 -14.97
C TYR A 324 5.81 -3.75 -14.36
N MET A 325 5.95 -4.76 -15.21
CA MET A 325 6.04 -6.15 -14.81
C MET A 325 7.12 -6.86 -15.60
N TYR A 326 7.96 -7.61 -14.90
CA TYR A 326 9.05 -8.33 -15.54
C TYR A 326 8.57 -9.43 -16.49
N GLN A 327 7.42 -10.00 -16.25
CA GLN A 327 6.89 -11.16 -16.98
C GLN A 327 7.08 -11.04 -18.50
N THR A 328 8.15 -11.64 -19.02
CA THR A 328 8.49 -11.73 -20.44
C THR A 328 9.16 -10.50 -21.08
N GLY A 329 9.62 -9.53 -20.31
CA GLY A 329 10.20 -8.30 -20.87
C GLY A 329 9.23 -7.46 -21.68
N GLN A 330 7.94 -7.76 -21.63
CA GLN A 330 6.89 -7.05 -22.35
C GLN A 330 5.95 -6.38 -21.34
N GLU A 331 5.59 -5.15 -21.67
CA GLU A 331 4.52 -4.43 -20.98
C GLU A 331 3.21 -5.19 -21.14
N ARG A 332 2.63 -5.63 -20.03
CA ARG A 332 1.33 -6.31 -20.07
C ARG A 332 0.20 -5.34 -19.76
N GLY A 333 -0.91 -5.52 -20.47
CA GLY A 333 -2.09 -4.69 -20.34
C GLY A 333 -2.95 -4.96 -19.12
N VAL A 334 -2.77 -6.08 -18.41
CA VAL A 334 -3.61 -6.44 -17.24
C VAL A 334 -2.76 -6.39 -16.00
N GLY A 335 -3.16 -5.52 -15.04
CA GLY A 335 -2.50 -5.35 -13.76
C GLY A 335 -1.34 -4.38 -13.73
N SER A 336 -0.97 -3.77 -14.86
CA SER A 336 0.00 -2.68 -14.92
C SER A 336 -0.67 -1.35 -15.30
N MET A 337 -0.04 -0.25 -14.93
CA MET A 337 -0.50 1.09 -15.29
C MET A 337 -0.63 1.24 -16.81
N GLU A 338 -1.65 1.97 -17.28
CA GLU A 338 -1.82 2.28 -18.71
C GLU A 338 -0.55 2.94 -19.27
N LYS A 339 -0.08 2.44 -20.42
CA LYS A 339 1.24 2.80 -20.99
C LYS A 339 1.44 4.32 -21.12
N ALA A 340 0.55 5.00 -21.83
CA ALA A 340 0.71 6.43 -22.09
C ALA A 340 0.72 7.26 -20.80
N ASN A 341 -0.13 6.90 -19.83
CA ASN A 341 -0.22 7.55 -18.54
C ASN A 341 1.04 7.31 -17.69
N ARG A 342 1.50 6.06 -17.61
CA ARG A 342 2.74 5.66 -16.95
C ARG A 342 3.95 6.43 -17.49
N GLU A 343 4.10 6.50 -18.82
CA GLU A 343 5.21 7.22 -19.45
C GLU A 343 5.21 8.71 -19.09
N THR A 344 4.02 9.33 -19.01
CA THR A 344 3.90 10.73 -18.56
C THR A 344 4.40 10.90 -17.11
N VAL A 345 4.06 9.97 -16.19
CA VAL A 345 4.62 10.01 -14.83
C VAL A 345 6.13 9.88 -14.87
N MET A 346 6.65 8.90 -15.63
CA MET A 346 8.10 8.66 -15.71
C MET A 346 8.87 9.88 -16.24
N ASP A 347 8.29 10.68 -17.14
CA ASP A 347 8.92 11.89 -17.66
C ASP A 347 9.08 12.99 -16.61
N LEU A 348 8.28 12.97 -15.54
CA LEU A 348 8.39 13.91 -14.41
C LEU A 348 9.52 13.54 -13.42
N LEU A 349 10.05 12.32 -13.45
CA LEU A 349 10.97 11.78 -12.44
C LEU A 349 12.44 12.16 -12.65
N THR A 350 12.71 13.21 -13.40
CA THR A 350 14.08 13.64 -13.72
C THR A 350 14.76 14.33 -12.54
N GLY A 351 16.08 14.16 -12.44
CA GLY A 351 16.92 14.85 -11.48
C GLY A 351 17.06 14.19 -10.12
N PHE A 352 16.27 13.18 -9.77
CA PHE A 352 16.41 12.42 -8.53
C PHE A 352 17.63 11.49 -8.58
N SER A 353 18.21 11.18 -7.42
CA SER A 353 19.37 10.29 -7.33
C SER A 353 19.03 8.86 -7.79
N LYS A 354 17.84 8.39 -7.45
CA LYS A 354 17.24 7.11 -7.88
C LYS A 354 15.74 7.11 -7.65
N VAL A 355 15.04 6.17 -8.27
CA VAL A 355 13.60 5.97 -8.12
C VAL A 355 13.32 4.52 -7.69
N THR A 356 12.52 4.37 -6.65
CA THR A 356 11.98 3.08 -6.20
C THR A 356 10.46 3.11 -6.30
N ILE A 357 9.85 2.09 -6.90
CA ILE A 357 8.39 1.96 -7.01
C ILE A 357 7.96 0.76 -6.17
N LEU A 358 7.02 0.97 -5.26
CA LEU A 358 6.43 -0.06 -4.40
C LEU A 358 4.97 -0.26 -4.80
N SER A 359 4.60 -1.49 -5.16
CA SER A 359 3.26 -1.84 -5.66
C SER A 359 2.73 -3.14 -5.04
N GLY A 360 1.40 -3.32 -5.07
CA GLY A 360 0.70 -4.55 -4.70
C GLY A 360 -0.06 -5.14 -5.88
N HIS A 361 -1.38 -5.41 -5.69
CA HIS A 361 -2.36 -5.75 -6.72
C HIS A 361 -2.25 -7.14 -7.36
N GLN A 362 -1.06 -7.68 -7.51
CA GLN A 362 -0.85 -8.93 -8.25
C GLN A 362 -0.99 -10.18 -7.38
N HIS A 363 -0.98 -10.03 -6.05
CA HIS A 363 -0.98 -11.13 -5.08
C HIS A 363 0.23 -12.06 -5.21
N TYR A 364 1.31 -11.61 -5.86
CA TYR A 364 2.58 -12.31 -5.97
C TYR A 364 3.73 -11.31 -6.09
N THR A 365 4.96 -11.78 -5.95
CA THR A 365 6.15 -10.93 -6.00
C THR A 365 6.68 -10.79 -7.42
N ASP A 366 7.15 -9.59 -7.76
CA ASP A 366 7.91 -9.32 -8.98
C ASP A 366 8.89 -8.17 -8.75
N SER A 367 9.95 -8.10 -9.53
CA SER A 367 10.88 -6.98 -9.53
C SER A 367 11.35 -6.66 -10.93
N TYR A 368 11.41 -5.37 -11.24
CA TYR A 368 11.84 -4.89 -12.54
C TYR A 368 12.72 -3.64 -12.39
N SER A 369 13.94 -3.68 -12.96
CA SER A 369 14.89 -2.59 -12.93
C SER A 369 15.24 -2.13 -14.33
N PHE A 370 15.35 -0.82 -14.51
CA PHE A 370 15.71 -0.18 -15.77
C PHE A 370 16.30 1.22 -15.52
N THR A 371 16.80 1.85 -16.56
CA THR A 371 17.27 3.24 -16.49
C THR A 371 16.40 4.11 -17.39
N ARG A 372 15.95 5.28 -16.89
CA ARG A 372 15.24 6.27 -17.67
C ARG A 372 15.82 7.66 -17.44
N GLY A 373 16.18 8.36 -18.55
CA GLY A 373 16.76 9.71 -18.45
C GLY A 373 18.00 9.78 -17.59
N GLY A 374 18.79 8.70 -17.50
CA GLY A 374 19.98 8.60 -16.66
C GLY A 374 19.70 8.23 -15.18
N VAL A 375 18.44 8.11 -14.77
CA VAL A 375 18.02 7.75 -13.42
C VAL A 375 17.76 6.25 -13.34
N ALA A 376 18.34 5.57 -12.35
CA ALA A 376 18.02 4.17 -12.06
C ALA A 376 16.63 4.06 -11.44
N VAL A 377 15.79 3.20 -12.00
CA VAL A 377 14.42 2.92 -11.54
C VAL A 377 14.31 1.44 -11.19
N THR A 378 13.87 1.14 -9.97
CA THR A 378 13.58 -0.24 -9.57
C THR A 378 12.16 -0.32 -9.00
N GLN A 379 11.35 -1.21 -9.54
CA GLN A 379 10.02 -1.52 -9.03
C GLN A 379 10.04 -2.85 -8.29
N TYR A 380 9.32 -2.89 -7.18
CA TYR A 380 9.00 -4.09 -6.41
C TYR A 380 7.48 -4.24 -6.33
N VAL A 381 6.97 -5.38 -6.77
CA VAL A 381 5.60 -5.83 -6.52
C VAL A 381 5.63 -6.71 -5.26
N HIS A 382 4.74 -6.42 -4.33
CA HIS A 382 4.72 -7.10 -3.03
C HIS A 382 3.77 -8.29 -3.03
N ASN A 383 4.14 -9.30 -2.25
CA ASN A 383 3.28 -10.41 -1.89
C ASN A 383 2.04 -9.92 -1.13
N ALA A 384 0.92 -10.61 -1.30
CA ALA A 384 -0.32 -10.29 -0.61
C ALA A 384 -0.35 -10.85 0.82
N ILE A 385 -0.93 -10.08 1.74
CA ILE A 385 -1.25 -10.60 3.09
C ILE A 385 -2.28 -11.73 2.98
N THR A 386 -3.29 -11.52 2.15
CA THR A 386 -4.38 -12.48 1.94
C THR A 386 -3.95 -13.72 1.16
N GLY A 387 -2.83 -13.65 0.41
CA GLY A 387 -2.46 -14.68 -0.56
C GLY A 387 -3.63 -15.00 -1.49
N PRO A 388 -3.98 -16.30 -1.69
CA PRO A 388 -5.19 -16.70 -2.43
C PRO A 388 -6.44 -16.57 -1.52
N PHE A 389 -6.71 -15.37 -1.01
CA PHE A 389 -7.84 -15.06 -0.14
C PHE A 389 -7.92 -15.92 1.13
N TYR A 390 -6.82 -15.99 1.89
CA TYR A 390 -6.70 -16.73 3.16
C TYR A 390 -6.89 -18.27 3.05
N ARG A 391 -6.69 -18.84 1.86
CA ARG A 391 -6.78 -20.29 1.62
C ARG A 391 -5.46 -21.02 1.74
N SER A 392 -4.34 -20.30 1.67
CA SER A 392 -2.98 -20.83 1.79
C SER A 392 -2.12 -19.87 2.59
N LYS A 393 -1.00 -20.36 3.09
CA LYS A 393 0.09 -19.55 3.65
C LYS A 393 1.06 -19.03 2.60
N TYR A 394 0.89 -19.47 1.37
CA TYR A 394 1.65 -19.02 0.19
C TYR A 394 0.79 -18.17 -0.73
N CYS A 395 1.41 -17.23 -1.37
CA CYS A 395 0.86 -16.55 -2.55
C CYS A 395 0.89 -17.48 -3.77
N VAL A 396 0.24 -17.06 -4.85
CA VAL A 396 0.06 -17.88 -6.06
C VAL A 396 1.34 -18.19 -6.83
N ASP A 397 2.44 -17.53 -6.49
CA ASP A 397 3.81 -17.74 -6.99
C ASP A 397 4.67 -18.61 -6.04
N GLY A 398 4.09 -19.09 -4.94
CA GLY A 398 4.79 -19.84 -3.90
C GLY A 398 5.59 -18.96 -2.93
N SER A 399 5.55 -17.64 -3.04
CA SER A 399 6.10 -16.74 -2.04
C SER A 399 5.28 -16.80 -0.74
N PRO A 400 5.88 -16.54 0.44
CA PRO A 400 5.12 -16.47 1.68
C PRO A 400 4.09 -15.34 1.66
N CYS A 401 2.88 -15.58 2.19
CA CYS A 401 2.00 -14.48 2.57
C CYS A 401 2.65 -13.65 3.66
N GLY A 402 2.75 -12.31 3.47
CA GLY A 402 3.50 -11.52 4.45
C GLY A 402 3.64 -10.05 4.11
N LEU A 403 4.59 -9.45 4.77
CA LEU A 403 4.99 -8.05 4.61
C LEU A 403 6.47 -7.97 4.20
N THR A 404 6.90 -6.81 3.75
CA THR A 404 8.30 -6.54 3.42
C THR A 404 8.85 -5.44 4.31
N ASP A 405 9.96 -5.71 4.96
CA ASP A 405 10.72 -4.78 5.77
C ASP A 405 11.82 -4.12 4.93
N TYR A 406 11.89 -2.81 4.99
CA TYR A 406 12.92 -1.96 4.38
C TYR A 406 13.67 -1.23 5.49
N ASP A 407 14.92 -1.60 5.73
CA ASP A 407 15.82 -0.93 6.67
C ASP A 407 16.62 0.13 5.90
N PHE A 408 16.18 1.39 5.96
CA PHE A 408 16.79 2.51 5.26
C PHE A 408 17.98 3.10 6.01
N ILE A 409 19.04 3.41 5.27
CA ILE A 409 20.20 4.21 5.71
C ILE A 409 20.45 5.25 4.62
N GLY A 410 20.14 6.52 4.90
CA GLY A 410 20.13 7.56 3.89
C GLY A 410 19.13 7.25 2.77
N THR A 411 19.61 7.14 1.53
CA THR A 411 18.80 6.77 0.37
C THR A 411 18.80 5.26 0.09
N ASP A 412 19.71 4.49 0.68
CA ASP A 412 19.84 3.05 0.47
C ASP A 412 19.00 2.26 1.48
N PHE A 413 18.64 1.04 1.12
CA PHE A 413 17.89 0.15 2.00
C PHE A 413 18.26 -1.33 1.81
N ARG A 414 18.12 -2.08 2.90
CA ARG A 414 18.06 -3.54 2.88
C ARG A 414 16.60 -3.97 2.87
N ARG A 415 16.23 -4.91 1.98
CA ARG A 415 14.88 -5.46 1.87
C ARG A 415 14.84 -6.89 2.40
N THR A 416 13.88 -7.19 3.28
CA THR A 416 13.66 -8.53 3.83
C THR A 416 12.16 -8.85 3.82
N MET A 417 11.78 -9.99 3.26
CA MET A 417 10.41 -10.48 3.34
C MET A 417 10.16 -11.11 4.71
N LEU A 418 9.02 -10.85 5.31
CA LEU A 418 8.61 -11.38 6.60
C LEU A 418 7.29 -12.13 6.44
N ALA A 419 7.32 -13.45 6.60
CA ALA A 419 6.13 -14.28 6.49
C ALA A 419 5.16 -14.05 7.65
N CYS A 420 3.87 -14.09 7.37
CA CYS A 420 2.82 -14.12 8.39
C CYS A 420 2.81 -15.44 9.17
N TYR A 421 3.25 -16.53 8.55
CA TYR A 421 3.28 -17.88 9.13
C TYR A 421 4.72 -18.32 9.35
N ASP A 422 5.05 -18.72 10.59
CA ASP A 422 6.44 -19.05 10.97
C ASP A 422 7.02 -20.25 10.22
N ASP A 423 6.18 -21.18 9.81
CA ASP A 423 6.57 -22.40 9.09
C ASP A 423 6.81 -22.18 7.58
N CYS A 424 6.63 -20.97 7.09
CA CYS A 424 6.94 -20.60 5.70
C CYS A 424 7.81 -19.35 5.58
N ASP A 425 8.50 -18.93 6.64
CA ASP A 425 9.39 -17.77 6.63
C ASP A 425 10.72 -18.12 5.95
N PHE A 426 10.84 -17.81 4.66
CA PHE A 426 12.03 -18.03 3.85
C PHE A 426 12.26 -16.90 2.83
N GLN A 427 13.52 -16.59 2.55
CA GLN A 427 13.94 -15.73 1.45
C GLN A 427 14.25 -16.54 0.19
N VAL A 428 14.65 -17.79 0.36
CA VAL A 428 14.99 -18.74 -0.71
C VAL A 428 14.49 -20.13 -0.32
N LYS A 429 13.74 -20.75 -1.20
CA LYS A 429 13.30 -22.13 -1.06
C LYS A 429 14.01 -23.02 -2.08
N PHE A 430 14.62 -24.10 -1.59
CA PHE A 430 15.33 -25.07 -2.42
C PHE A 430 14.52 -26.34 -2.55
N TYR A 431 14.31 -26.78 -3.79
CA TYR A 431 13.66 -28.05 -4.13
C TYR A 431 14.72 -29.04 -4.56
N THR A 432 14.94 -30.08 -3.76
CA THR A 432 16.09 -31.00 -3.90
C THR A 432 15.70 -32.43 -4.22
N GLU A 433 14.44 -32.78 -4.12
CA GLU A 433 13.96 -34.16 -4.31
C GLU A 433 12.99 -34.22 -5.48
N GLY A 434 13.42 -34.74 -6.60
CA GLY A 434 12.58 -35.27 -7.69
C GLY A 434 11.41 -34.41 -8.21
N VAL A 435 11.38 -33.16 -7.84
CA VAL A 435 10.19 -32.31 -7.88
C VAL A 435 9.84 -31.89 -9.30
N THR A 436 10.78 -32.03 -10.24
CA THR A 436 10.54 -31.55 -11.59
C THR A 436 11.15 -32.45 -12.65
N THR A 437 10.29 -32.99 -13.49
CA THR A 437 10.70 -33.60 -14.73
C THR A 437 10.64 -32.53 -15.81
N LEU A 438 11.78 -32.17 -16.40
CA LEU A 438 11.83 -31.31 -17.57
C LEU A 438 11.18 -31.99 -18.78
N ALA A 439 10.78 -31.22 -19.79
CA ALA A 439 10.44 -31.75 -21.08
C ALA A 439 11.57 -32.69 -21.57
N GLY A 440 11.26 -33.98 -21.77
CA GLY A 440 12.26 -35.02 -22.08
C GLY A 440 12.71 -35.90 -20.90
N GLY A 441 12.06 -35.82 -19.71
CA GLY A 441 12.27 -36.76 -18.61
C GLY A 441 13.51 -36.52 -17.74
N LYS A 442 14.20 -35.39 -17.88
CA LYS A 442 15.35 -35.02 -17.03
C LYS A 442 14.91 -34.37 -15.73
N SER A 443 15.44 -34.85 -14.60
CA SER A 443 15.25 -34.18 -13.30
C SER A 443 16.09 -32.92 -13.22
N CYS A 444 15.55 -31.87 -12.62
CA CYS A 444 16.27 -30.64 -12.31
C CYS A 444 16.11 -30.25 -10.84
N LEU A 445 17.05 -29.46 -10.36
CA LEU A 445 16.97 -28.80 -9.06
C LEU A 445 16.34 -27.44 -9.27
N LEU A 446 15.44 -27.04 -8.37
CA LEU A 446 14.77 -25.76 -8.43
C LEU A 446 15.06 -24.91 -7.20
N MET A 447 15.03 -23.62 -7.41
CA MET A 447 15.03 -22.61 -6.36
C MET A 447 13.92 -21.61 -6.62
N ASN A 448 13.12 -21.32 -5.61
CA ASN A 448 12.22 -20.18 -5.60
C ASN A 448 12.85 -19.08 -4.74
N VAL A 449 13.09 -17.90 -5.33
CA VAL A 449 13.77 -16.77 -4.71
C VAL A 449 12.84 -15.54 -4.75
N PRO A 450 11.78 -15.49 -3.91
CA PRO A 450 10.77 -14.44 -3.97
C PRO A 450 11.31 -13.02 -3.81
N ALA A 451 12.41 -12.87 -3.05
CA ALA A 451 13.10 -11.60 -2.87
C ALA A 451 14.05 -11.22 -4.01
N TYR A 452 14.12 -12.02 -5.09
CA TYR A 452 15.06 -11.76 -6.19
C TYR A 452 14.85 -10.39 -6.81
N ALA A 453 15.95 -9.66 -6.98
CA ALA A 453 16.00 -8.34 -7.61
C ALA A 453 17.38 -8.12 -8.24
N GLU A 454 17.58 -6.96 -8.85
CA GLU A 454 18.90 -6.55 -9.34
C GLU A 454 19.96 -6.61 -8.23
N GLY A 455 21.15 -7.07 -8.57
CA GLY A 455 22.26 -7.27 -7.62
C GLY A 455 22.24 -8.63 -6.92
N TRP A 456 21.16 -9.41 -7.04
CA TRP A 456 21.14 -10.80 -6.57
C TRP A 456 21.84 -11.73 -7.56
N SER A 457 22.47 -12.79 -7.05
CA SER A 457 23.10 -13.80 -7.89
C SER A 457 22.74 -15.22 -7.44
N VAL A 458 22.62 -16.13 -8.41
CA VAL A 458 22.34 -17.55 -8.18
C VAL A 458 23.43 -18.38 -8.85
N HIS A 459 24.16 -19.15 -8.06
CA HIS A 459 25.29 -19.97 -8.51
C HIS A 459 25.12 -21.41 -8.09
N VAL A 460 25.66 -22.32 -8.91
CA VAL A 460 25.73 -23.73 -8.59
C VAL A 460 27.17 -24.19 -8.72
N THR A 461 27.67 -24.94 -7.75
CA THR A 461 28.93 -25.66 -7.84
C THR A 461 28.67 -27.16 -7.87
N GLU A 462 29.36 -27.86 -8.75
CA GLU A 462 29.34 -29.30 -8.87
C GLU A 462 30.79 -29.80 -8.76
N TYR A 463 31.07 -30.79 -7.90
CA TYR A 463 32.43 -31.21 -7.55
C TYR A 463 33.37 -30.10 -7.05
N SER A 464 32.83 -29.09 -6.35
CA SER A 464 33.57 -27.90 -5.91
C SER A 464 34.07 -26.99 -7.05
N VAL A 465 33.65 -27.22 -8.27
CA VAL A 465 33.91 -26.37 -9.43
C VAL A 465 32.61 -25.58 -9.72
N GLN A 466 32.72 -24.27 -9.86
CA GLN A 466 31.57 -23.49 -10.32
C GLN A 466 31.28 -23.91 -11.76
N VAL A 467 30.15 -24.56 -11.96
CA VAL A 467 29.72 -24.96 -13.27
C VAL A 467 28.91 -23.81 -13.91
N LYS A 468 27.93 -23.85 -14.36
CA LYS A 468 27.05 -22.81 -14.92
C LYS A 468 26.25 -22.17 -13.76
N GLY A 469 25.88 -20.89 -13.89
CA GLY A 469 24.80 -20.33 -13.07
C GLY A 469 23.51 -21.11 -13.31
N ALA A 470 22.60 -21.11 -12.33
CA ALA A 470 21.27 -21.64 -12.56
C ALA A 470 20.53 -20.76 -13.59
N ASP A 471 19.77 -21.38 -14.46
CA ASP A 471 18.97 -20.65 -15.46
C ASP A 471 17.74 -20.05 -14.78
N ARG A 472 17.53 -18.75 -14.93
CA ARG A 472 16.28 -18.10 -14.51
C ARG A 472 15.17 -18.53 -15.45
N VAL A 473 14.10 -19.09 -14.90
CA VAL A 473 13.02 -19.68 -15.68
C VAL A 473 11.68 -19.11 -15.30
N PHE A 474 10.76 -19.15 -16.21
CA PHE A 474 9.41 -18.65 -16.02
C PHE A 474 8.44 -19.82 -15.85
N ARG A 475 8.14 -20.17 -14.60
CA ARG A 475 7.33 -21.33 -14.25
C ARG A 475 6.61 -21.20 -12.91
N THR A 476 5.64 -22.08 -12.65
CA THR A 476 4.91 -22.17 -11.39
C THR A 476 5.77 -22.77 -10.27
N ASP A 477 5.45 -22.39 -9.03
CA ASP A 477 6.02 -23.02 -7.83
C ASP A 477 5.44 -24.42 -7.64
N PRO A 478 6.28 -25.45 -7.39
CA PRO A 478 5.82 -26.85 -7.25
C PRO A 478 4.90 -27.08 -6.04
N ASP A 479 5.23 -26.49 -4.89
CA ASP A 479 4.48 -26.75 -3.66
C ASP A 479 3.11 -26.09 -3.71
N TYR A 480 3.05 -24.83 -4.15
CA TYR A 480 1.77 -24.17 -4.34
C TYR A 480 0.91 -24.87 -5.40
N THR A 481 1.53 -25.33 -6.49
CA THR A 481 0.83 -26.11 -7.53
C THR A 481 0.23 -27.40 -6.97
N ALA A 482 0.99 -28.13 -6.14
CA ALA A 482 0.52 -29.34 -5.49
C ALA A 482 -0.58 -29.06 -4.45
N GLU A 483 -0.41 -28.04 -3.63
CA GLU A 483 -1.43 -27.60 -2.66
C GLU A 483 -2.73 -27.22 -3.37
N HIS A 484 -2.65 -26.43 -4.46
CA HIS A 484 -3.81 -26.04 -5.27
C HIS A 484 -4.52 -27.26 -5.85
N ALA A 485 -3.78 -28.22 -6.40
CA ALA A 485 -4.35 -29.45 -6.99
C ALA A 485 -5.01 -30.35 -5.94
N ALA A 486 -4.48 -30.40 -4.73
CA ALA A 486 -4.96 -31.25 -3.64
C ALA A 486 -6.14 -30.64 -2.86
N ASN A 487 -6.35 -29.32 -2.96
CA ASN A 487 -7.27 -28.60 -2.10
C ASN A 487 -8.57 -28.20 -2.83
N ASN A 488 -9.68 -28.91 -2.56
CA ASN A 488 -10.98 -28.61 -3.11
C ASN A 488 -11.51 -27.18 -2.79
N ASN A 489 -10.95 -26.52 -1.76
CA ASN A 489 -11.34 -25.16 -1.40
C ASN A 489 -10.97 -24.12 -2.48
N PHE A 490 -10.00 -24.45 -3.36
CA PHE A 490 -9.67 -23.59 -4.50
C PHE A 490 -10.70 -23.69 -5.63
N ALA A 491 -11.39 -24.82 -5.76
CA ALA A 491 -12.34 -25.07 -6.86
C ALA A 491 -13.56 -24.13 -6.84
N SER A 492 -13.93 -23.57 -5.68
CA SER A 492 -15.05 -22.64 -5.53
C SER A 492 -14.70 -21.17 -5.73
N ALA A 493 -13.41 -20.86 -5.95
CA ALA A 493 -12.92 -19.50 -6.08
C ALA A 493 -12.89 -19.03 -7.55
N ASN A 494 -12.95 -17.72 -7.74
CA ASN A 494 -12.67 -17.13 -9.04
C ASN A 494 -11.23 -17.49 -9.45
N THR A 495 -11.08 -18.19 -10.54
CA THR A 495 -9.84 -18.90 -10.92
C THR A 495 -8.62 -18.03 -11.11
N SER A 496 -8.78 -16.76 -11.51
CA SER A 496 -7.65 -15.87 -11.83
C SER A 496 -6.78 -15.49 -10.62
N THR A 497 -7.34 -15.54 -9.40
CA THR A 497 -6.67 -15.06 -8.18
C THR A 497 -6.16 -16.18 -7.27
N VAL A 498 -6.39 -17.43 -7.64
CA VAL A 498 -5.98 -18.61 -6.85
C VAL A 498 -5.16 -19.62 -7.65
N ASN A 499 -5.20 -19.56 -8.98
CA ASN A 499 -4.40 -20.47 -9.82
C ASN A 499 -2.91 -20.18 -9.67
N PRO A 500 -2.07 -21.23 -9.65
CA PRO A 500 -0.62 -21.06 -9.72
C PRO A 500 -0.21 -20.22 -10.92
N VAL A 501 0.64 -19.23 -10.70
CA VAL A 501 1.17 -18.37 -11.74
C VAL A 501 2.62 -18.70 -12.08
N ASN A 502 2.98 -18.58 -13.35
CA ASN A 502 4.38 -18.56 -13.71
C ASN A 502 4.99 -17.26 -13.17
N ASN A 503 6.10 -17.39 -12.49
CA ASN A 503 6.80 -16.26 -11.89
C ASN A 503 8.24 -16.14 -12.41
N SER A 504 8.84 -14.99 -12.20
CA SER A 504 10.15 -14.63 -12.73
C SER A 504 11.30 -14.86 -11.76
N HIS A 505 11.04 -15.39 -10.59
CA HIS A 505 12.03 -15.63 -9.53
C HIS A 505 12.31 -17.11 -9.27
N MET A 506 11.95 -17.97 -10.23
CA MET A 506 12.34 -19.37 -10.26
C MET A 506 13.66 -19.56 -10.98
N PHE A 507 14.50 -20.44 -10.43
CA PHE A 507 15.80 -20.82 -11.02
C PHE A 507 15.90 -22.33 -11.08
N GLU A 508 16.42 -22.85 -12.20
CA GLU A 508 16.61 -24.28 -12.37
C GLU A 508 18.05 -24.61 -12.74
N TYR A 509 18.48 -25.77 -12.30
CA TYR A 509 19.77 -26.37 -12.65
C TYR A 509 19.60 -27.83 -12.98
N VAL A 510 20.08 -28.26 -14.13
CA VAL A 510 20.14 -29.68 -14.54
C VAL A 510 21.54 -30.19 -14.20
N PRO A 511 21.71 -31.11 -13.22
CA PRO A 511 22.99 -31.66 -12.89
C PRO A 511 23.68 -32.34 -14.09
N VAL A 512 24.96 -32.08 -14.28
CA VAL A 512 25.79 -32.80 -15.26
C VAL A 512 26.01 -34.25 -14.76
N ASN A 513 26.27 -34.38 -13.46
CA ASN A 513 26.31 -35.67 -12.80
C ASN A 513 25.41 -35.67 -11.55
N PRO A 514 24.27 -36.38 -11.57
CA PRO A 514 23.33 -36.39 -10.45
C PRO A 514 23.91 -36.99 -9.14
N ASN A 515 25.05 -37.70 -9.22
CA ASN A 515 25.74 -38.26 -8.04
C ASN A 515 26.84 -37.32 -7.51
N ALA A 516 27.06 -36.18 -8.15
CA ALA A 516 28.04 -35.22 -7.67
C ALA A 516 27.57 -34.53 -6.39
N ARG A 517 28.54 -34.04 -5.61
CA ARG A 517 28.25 -33.04 -4.59
C ARG A 517 27.87 -31.74 -5.26
N ILE A 518 26.63 -31.28 -5.05
CA ILE A 518 26.11 -30.07 -5.63
C ILE A 518 25.83 -29.07 -4.50
N VAL A 519 26.28 -27.83 -4.65
CA VAL A 519 25.94 -26.73 -3.75
C VAL A 519 25.28 -25.61 -4.54
N MET A 520 24.01 -25.34 -4.23
CA MET A 520 23.29 -24.16 -4.71
C MET A 520 23.53 -23.00 -3.75
N THR A 521 23.89 -21.85 -4.28
CA THR A 521 24.16 -20.63 -3.51
C THR A 521 23.40 -19.47 -4.12
N VAL A 522 22.60 -18.81 -3.30
CA VAL A 522 21.93 -17.54 -3.65
C VAL A 522 22.54 -16.46 -2.78
N THR A 523 22.97 -15.37 -3.41
CA THR A 523 23.55 -14.22 -2.70
C THR A 523 22.68 -13.00 -2.97
N GLY A 524 22.16 -12.40 -1.90
CA GLY A 524 21.40 -11.16 -1.95
C GLY A 524 22.28 -9.95 -2.24
N ALA A 525 21.69 -8.87 -2.73
CA ALA A 525 22.37 -7.61 -2.98
C ALA A 525 23.02 -7.00 -1.72
N ASP A 526 22.50 -7.36 -0.54
CA ASP A 526 23.03 -6.96 0.78
C ASP A 526 24.15 -7.86 1.31
N GLY A 527 24.60 -8.84 0.49
CA GLY A 527 25.62 -9.83 0.86
C GLY A 527 25.09 -11.01 1.67
N SER A 528 23.78 -11.12 1.93
CA SER A 528 23.18 -12.30 2.56
C SER A 528 23.40 -13.54 1.68
N ILE A 529 23.69 -14.70 2.31
CA ILE A 529 24.03 -15.92 1.58
C ILE A 529 23.12 -17.06 2.04
N TYR A 530 22.42 -17.67 1.09
CA TYR A 530 21.57 -18.84 1.28
C TYR A 530 22.17 -20.02 0.52
N LYS A 531 22.37 -21.14 1.22
CA LYS A 531 23.03 -22.32 0.63
C LYS A 531 22.27 -23.60 0.91
N LYS A 532 22.25 -24.47 -0.09
CA LYS A 532 21.79 -25.85 0.05
C LYS A 532 22.80 -26.78 -0.62
N GLN A 533 23.28 -27.77 0.13
CA GLN A 533 24.09 -28.86 -0.38
C GLN A 533 23.21 -30.07 -0.61
N ILE A 534 23.48 -30.77 -1.70
CA ILE A 534 22.90 -32.07 -2.10
C ILE A 534 24.06 -33.04 -2.34
N ASN A 535 23.94 -34.27 -1.78
CA ASN A 535 24.93 -35.35 -1.78
C ASN A 535 26.25 -35.05 -1.07
#